data_c7d828636e941f575ec7c4f77cc6d488
#
_entry.id   c7d828636e941f575ec7c4f77cc6d488
#
_cell.length_a   1.000
_cell.length_b   1.000
_cell.length_c   1.000
_cell.angle_alpha   90.00
_cell.angle_beta   90.00
_cell.angle_gamma   90.00
#
_symmetry.space_group_name_H-M   'P 1'
#
loop_
_entity.id
_entity.type
_entity.pdbx_description
1 polymer ?
#
loop_
_entity_poly.entity_id
_entity_poly.type
_entity_poly.pdbx_seq_one_letter_code
_entity_poly.pdbx_strand_id
1 'polypeptide(L)'
;MTLDEILGRLGALPDKDRDEVKAAALEATKGRYFVPNIGPQTEAYFSEADEVFYGGGAGGGKSALLCGLAIEEHKKAIIFRREYPQIKGLVDEVRRQIKTRAGYNAQDKLWRLPNGNQLEFGSVQHEYDKEKYQGRAHDLKGFDEITHFTRASIAS
;
A
#
# COMPACT_ATOMS: atom_id res chain seq x y z
N MET A 1 -1.94 -22.71 -10.71
CA MET A 1 -2.15 -23.20 -9.32
C MET A 1 -2.81 -22.07 -8.55
N THR A 2 -3.99 -22.33 -8.01
CA THR A 2 -4.72 -21.33 -7.23
C THR A 2 -4.16 -21.24 -5.80
N LEU A 3 -4.43 -20.14 -5.11
CA LEU A 3 -4.04 -19.96 -3.71
C LEU A 3 -4.62 -21.04 -2.80
N ASP A 4 -5.88 -21.44 -3.05
CA ASP A 4 -6.57 -22.49 -2.29
C ASP A 4 -5.90 -23.85 -2.47
N GLU A 5 -5.40 -24.15 -3.68
CA GLU A 5 -4.61 -25.36 -3.94
C GLU A 5 -3.28 -25.34 -3.19
N ILE A 6 -2.61 -24.18 -3.12
CA ILE A 6 -1.38 -24.02 -2.36
C ILE A 6 -1.64 -24.19 -0.87
N LEU A 7 -2.68 -23.55 -0.34
CA LEU A 7 -3.06 -23.66 1.07
C LEU A 7 -3.47 -25.09 1.44
N GLY A 8 -4.22 -25.76 0.56
CA GLY A 8 -4.57 -27.17 0.72
C GLY A 8 -3.34 -28.07 0.77
N ARG A 9 -2.37 -27.87 -0.10
CA ARG A 9 -1.10 -28.59 -0.11
C ARG A 9 -0.27 -28.33 1.14
N LEU A 10 -0.16 -27.07 1.58
CA LEU A 10 0.51 -26.69 2.82
C LEU A 10 -0.15 -27.33 4.04
N GLY A 11 -1.49 -27.37 4.08
CA GLY A 11 -2.24 -28.04 5.15
C GLY A 11 -2.06 -29.56 5.18
N ALA A 12 -1.77 -30.18 4.05
CA ALA A 12 -1.54 -31.62 3.92
C ALA A 12 -0.08 -32.05 4.19
N LEU A 13 0.85 -31.09 4.35
CA LEU A 13 2.24 -31.42 4.68
C LEU A 13 2.39 -31.97 6.09
N PRO A 14 3.35 -32.88 6.33
CA PRO A 14 3.79 -33.26 7.66
C PRO A 14 4.21 -32.03 8.48
N ASP A 15 4.09 -32.11 9.80
CA ASP A 15 4.38 -30.97 10.70
C ASP A 15 5.81 -30.42 10.51
N LYS A 16 6.78 -31.32 10.31
CA LYS A 16 8.17 -30.92 10.05
C LYS A 16 8.32 -30.08 8.79
N ASP A 17 7.67 -30.49 7.70
CA ASP A 17 7.75 -29.78 6.42
C ASP A 17 7.01 -28.44 6.50
N ARG A 18 5.91 -28.37 7.25
CA ARG A 18 5.22 -27.10 7.56
C ARG A 18 6.12 -26.14 8.34
N ASP A 19 6.88 -26.60 9.29
CA ASP A 19 7.79 -25.77 10.07
C ASP A 19 8.97 -25.27 9.21
N GLU A 20 9.48 -26.08 8.28
CA GLU A 20 10.47 -25.64 7.29
C GLU A 20 9.91 -24.55 6.36
N VAL A 21 8.68 -24.71 5.86
CA VAL A 21 8.02 -23.70 5.02
C VAL A 21 7.78 -22.41 5.81
N LYS A 22 7.35 -22.49 7.06
CA LYS A 22 7.19 -21.31 7.94
C LYS A 22 8.52 -20.60 8.17
N ALA A 23 9.58 -21.33 8.44
CA ALA A 23 10.91 -20.77 8.64
C ALA A 23 11.42 -20.07 7.36
N ALA A 24 11.23 -20.68 6.21
CA ALA A 24 11.58 -20.10 4.91
C ALA A 24 10.75 -18.83 4.62
N ALA A 25 9.44 -18.83 4.93
CA ALA A 25 8.58 -17.67 4.77
C ALA A 25 8.99 -16.52 5.70
N LEU A 26 9.32 -16.82 6.96
CA LEU A 26 9.80 -15.83 7.92
C LEU A 26 11.14 -15.21 7.47
N GLU A 27 12.05 -16.01 6.96
CA GLU A 27 13.33 -15.51 6.44
C GLU A 27 13.13 -14.65 5.17
N ALA A 28 12.26 -15.09 4.25
CA ALA A 28 11.93 -14.34 3.02
C ALA A 28 11.26 -13.00 3.28
N THR A 29 10.54 -12.86 4.40
CA THR A 29 9.86 -11.62 4.80
C THR A 29 10.66 -10.78 5.79
N LYS A 30 11.82 -11.27 6.22
CA LYS A 30 12.68 -10.59 7.17
C LYS A 30 13.13 -9.22 6.64
N GLY A 31 12.92 -8.20 7.47
CA GLY A 31 13.27 -6.82 7.11
C GLY A 31 12.24 -6.10 6.24
N ARG A 32 11.16 -6.74 5.83
CA ARG A 32 10.06 -6.07 5.17
C ARG A 32 9.21 -5.29 6.18
N TYR A 33 8.80 -4.10 5.79
CA TYR A 33 7.87 -3.26 6.57
C TYR A 33 6.43 -3.70 6.41
N PHE A 34 6.10 -4.31 5.27
CA PHE A 34 4.77 -4.79 4.95
C PHE A 34 4.82 -6.17 4.30
N VAL A 35 3.95 -7.05 4.74
CA VAL A 35 3.70 -8.37 4.15
C VAL A 35 2.19 -8.48 3.93
N PRO A 36 1.73 -8.70 2.68
CA PRO A 36 0.31 -8.82 2.41
C PRO A 36 -0.28 -10.07 3.05
N ASN A 37 -1.52 -9.97 3.51
CA ASN A 37 -2.28 -11.13 3.97
C ASN A 37 -2.58 -12.06 2.79
N ILE A 38 -2.60 -13.36 3.07
CA ILE A 38 -2.96 -14.38 2.09
C ILE A 38 -4.38 -14.14 1.57
N GLY A 39 -4.56 -14.25 0.26
CA GLY A 39 -5.83 -14.05 -0.43
C GLY A 39 -5.84 -12.79 -1.31
N PRO A 40 -6.95 -12.07 -1.37
CA PRO A 40 -7.11 -10.93 -2.28
C PRO A 40 -6.04 -9.84 -2.11
N GLN A 41 -5.51 -9.66 -0.89
CA GLN A 41 -4.47 -8.68 -0.65
C GLN A 41 -3.14 -9.09 -1.31
N THR A 42 -2.79 -10.38 -1.26
CA THR A 42 -1.61 -10.92 -1.96
C THR A 42 -1.77 -10.83 -3.47
N GLU A 43 -2.95 -11.15 -4.01
CA GLU A 43 -3.24 -11.06 -5.44
C GLU A 43 -3.08 -9.61 -5.93
N ALA A 44 -3.62 -8.64 -5.19
CA ALA A 44 -3.49 -7.23 -5.52
C ALA A 44 -2.04 -6.73 -5.40
N TYR A 45 -1.30 -7.20 -4.38
CA TYR A 45 0.09 -6.80 -4.16
C TYR A 45 1.03 -7.22 -5.29
N PHE A 46 0.84 -8.43 -5.84
CA PHE A 46 1.66 -8.98 -6.92
C PHE A 46 1.04 -8.78 -8.32
N SER A 47 0.00 -7.95 -8.43
CA SER A 47 -0.60 -7.64 -9.73
C SER A 47 0.38 -6.86 -10.60
N GLU A 48 0.55 -7.32 -11.84
CA GLU A 48 1.33 -6.64 -12.88
C GLU A 48 0.49 -5.68 -13.75
N ALA A 49 -0.78 -5.47 -13.37
CA ALA A 49 -1.67 -4.57 -14.09
C ALA A 49 -1.29 -3.11 -13.84
N ASP A 50 -1.40 -2.29 -14.90
CA ASP A 50 -1.16 -0.84 -14.81
C ASP A 50 -2.14 -0.13 -13.86
N GLU A 51 -3.35 -0.66 -13.73
CA GLU A 51 -4.40 -0.16 -12.83
C GLU A 51 -4.98 -1.31 -12.01
N VAL A 52 -5.03 -1.14 -10.70
CA VAL A 52 -5.61 -2.11 -9.77
C VAL A 52 -6.71 -1.46 -8.94
N PHE A 53 -7.90 -2.02 -8.97
CA PHE A 53 -9.01 -1.65 -8.10
C PHE A 53 -9.16 -2.69 -6.99
N TYR A 54 -8.82 -2.29 -5.77
CA TYR A 54 -8.94 -3.13 -4.59
C TYR A 54 -10.15 -2.72 -3.74
N GLY A 55 -11.23 -3.47 -3.84
CA GLY A 55 -12.48 -3.26 -3.12
C GLY A 55 -12.58 -4.09 -1.85
N GLY A 56 -13.64 -3.85 -1.08
CA GLY A 56 -13.97 -4.64 0.11
C GLY A 56 -14.57 -3.82 1.24
N GLY A 57 -15.08 -4.50 2.24
CA GLY A 57 -15.67 -3.90 3.44
C GLY A 57 -14.67 -3.15 4.33
N ALA A 58 -15.18 -2.52 5.38
CA ALA A 58 -14.34 -1.92 6.41
C ALA A 58 -13.44 -2.98 7.06
N GLY A 59 -12.18 -2.62 7.34
CA GLY A 59 -11.21 -3.56 7.92
C GLY A 59 -10.52 -4.49 6.92
N GLY A 60 -10.84 -4.42 5.61
CA GLY A 60 -10.24 -5.26 4.57
C GLY A 60 -8.77 -4.96 4.23
N GLY A 61 -8.09 -4.12 5.01
CA GLY A 61 -6.66 -3.83 4.82
C GLY A 61 -6.33 -3.00 3.57
N LYS A 62 -7.30 -2.28 3.01
CA LYS A 62 -7.11 -1.48 1.78
C LYS A 62 -6.01 -0.42 1.92
N SER A 63 -6.11 0.42 2.94
CA SER A 63 -5.11 1.46 3.20
C SER A 63 -3.75 0.86 3.58
N ALA A 64 -3.75 -0.28 4.30
CA ALA A 64 -2.54 -1.00 4.65
C ALA A 64 -1.82 -1.54 3.42
N LEU A 65 -2.55 -2.13 2.48
CA LEU A 65 -2.01 -2.62 1.20
C LEU A 65 -1.41 -1.46 0.39
N LEU A 66 -2.14 -0.37 0.23
CA LEU A 66 -1.70 0.78 -0.54
C LEU A 66 -0.44 1.42 0.06
N CYS A 67 -0.42 1.61 1.38
CA CYS A 67 0.77 2.09 2.08
C CYS A 67 1.95 1.10 1.96
N GLY A 68 1.67 -0.20 2.09
CA GLY A 68 2.69 -1.25 1.95
C GLY A 68 3.34 -1.27 0.58
N LEU A 69 2.56 -1.19 -0.50
CA LEU A 69 3.06 -1.06 -1.87
C LEU A 69 3.96 0.18 -2.01
N ALA A 70 3.49 1.33 -1.52
CA ALA A 70 4.24 2.59 -1.58
C ALA A 70 5.57 2.53 -0.83
N ILE A 71 5.63 1.79 0.28
CA ILE A 71 6.84 1.65 1.10
C ILE A 71 7.84 0.68 0.47
N GLU A 72 7.35 -0.49 0.02
CA GLU A 72 8.21 -1.62 -0.37
C GLU A 72 8.61 -1.60 -1.83
N GLU A 73 7.67 -1.31 -2.73
CA GLU A 73 7.83 -1.61 -4.16
C GLU A 73 8.06 -0.36 -5.03
N HIS A 74 7.83 0.85 -4.47
CA HIS A 74 7.87 2.08 -5.25
C HIS A 74 8.88 3.08 -4.68
N LYS A 75 9.66 3.68 -5.58
CA LYS A 75 10.69 4.67 -5.20
C LYS A 75 10.11 6.04 -4.89
N LYS A 76 9.05 6.41 -5.60
CA LYS A 76 8.41 7.72 -5.48
C LYS A 76 6.90 7.60 -5.64
N ALA A 77 6.23 7.35 -4.54
CA ALA A 77 4.78 7.15 -4.50
C ALA A 77 4.04 8.40 -4.06
N ILE A 78 2.78 8.54 -4.51
CA ILE A 78 1.83 9.50 -3.95
C ILE A 78 0.50 8.79 -3.65
N ILE A 79 -0.05 9.06 -2.46
CA ILE A 79 -1.37 8.56 -2.06
C ILE A 79 -2.30 9.73 -1.82
N PHE A 80 -3.46 9.67 -2.45
CA PHE A 80 -4.50 10.69 -2.35
C PHE A 80 -5.63 10.26 -1.42
N ARG A 81 -6.10 11.19 -0.61
CA ARG A 81 -7.41 11.20 0.03
C ARG A 81 -8.22 12.40 -0.42
N ARG A 82 -9.54 12.30 -0.40
CA ARG A 82 -10.37 13.42 -0.81
C ARG A 82 -10.16 14.64 0.09
N GLU A 83 -10.15 14.44 1.39
CA GLU A 83 -10.06 15.53 2.35
C GLU A 83 -8.73 15.52 3.10
N TYR A 84 -8.18 16.70 3.29
CA TYR A 84 -6.91 16.91 3.96
C TYR A 84 -6.82 16.31 5.38
N PRO A 85 -7.83 16.46 6.26
CA PRO A 85 -7.77 15.89 7.60
C PRO A 85 -7.66 14.35 7.60
N GLN A 86 -8.14 13.69 6.55
CA GLN A 86 -8.12 12.24 6.40
C GLN A 86 -6.71 11.68 6.14
N ILE A 87 -5.77 12.52 5.68
CA ILE A 87 -4.36 12.15 5.47
C ILE A 87 -3.71 11.65 6.76
N LYS A 88 -4.13 12.16 7.92
CA LYS A 88 -3.61 11.70 9.20
C LYS A 88 -3.72 10.18 9.37
N GLY A 89 -4.83 9.59 8.94
CA GLY A 89 -5.00 8.13 9.00
C GLY A 89 -3.98 7.36 8.18
N LEU A 90 -3.61 7.88 7.00
CA LEU A 90 -2.55 7.28 6.15
C LEU A 90 -1.16 7.43 6.80
N VAL A 91 -0.87 8.59 7.37
CA VAL A 91 0.39 8.84 8.10
C VAL A 91 0.53 7.89 9.29
N ASP A 92 -0.55 7.68 10.04
CA ASP A 92 -0.57 6.75 11.16
C ASP A 92 -0.40 5.30 10.70
N GLU A 93 -0.98 4.94 9.55
CA GLU A 93 -0.80 3.61 8.94
C GLU A 93 0.65 3.36 8.53
N VAL A 94 1.28 4.30 7.82
CA VAL A 94 2.70 4.21 7.46
C VAL A 94 3.57 4.09 8.70
N ARG A 95 3.34 4.94 9.71
CA ARG A 95 4.06 4.89 10.98
C ARG A 95 3.93 3.52 11.66
N ARG A 96 2.76 2.90 11.60
CA ARG A 96 2.54 1.56 12.17
C ARG A 96 3.37 0.50 11.46
N GLN A 97 3.48 0.59 10.13
CA GLN A 97 4.26 -0.35 9.32
C GLN A 97 5.77 -0.19 9.53
N ILE A 98 6.29 1.03 9.42
CA ILE A 98 7.74 1.29 9.55
C ILE A 98 8.22 1.50 10.99
N LYS A 99 7.32 1.58 11.96
CA LYS A 99 7.57 1.73 13.41
C LYS A 99 8.38 2.98 13.79
N THR A 100 8.41 3.98 12.94
CA THR A 100 9.05 5.26 13.20
C THR A 100 8.27 6.40 12.56
N ARG A 101 8.53 7.63 12.98
CA ARG A 101 8.05 8.85 12.32
C ARG A 101 9.21 9.66 11.73
N ALA A 102 10.42 9.16 11.85
CA ALA A 102 11.60 9.82 11.28
C ALA A 102 11.45 9.97 9.76
N GLY A 103 11.89 11.09 9.21
CA GLY A 103 11.81 11.40 7.79
C GLY A 103 10.47 11.98 7.31
N TYR A 104 9.45 12.08 8.17
CA TYR A 104 8.18 12.70 7.80
C TYR A 104 8.21 14.22 7.98
N ASN A 105 7.99 14.94 6.88
CA ASN A 105 7.76 16.38 6.89
C ASN A 105 6.24 16.65 6.80
N ALA A 106 5.67 17.15 7.89
CA ALA A 106 4.23 17.41 7.97
C ALA A 106 3.78 18.62 7.13
N GLN A 107 4.67 19.59 6.88
CA GLN A 107 4.37 20.76 6.06
C GLN A 107 4.25 20.37 4.58
N ASP A 108 5.23 19.62 4.07
CA ASP A 108 5.26 19.16 2.68
C ASP A 108 4.45 17.88 2.47
N LYS A 109 4.01 17.20 3.56
CA LYS A 109 3.36 15.89 3.53
C LYS A 109 4.17 14.84 2.78
N LEU A 110 5.45 14.94 2.94
CA LEU A 110 6.42 14.06 2.30
C LEU A 110 7.13 13.23 3.36
N TRP A 111 7.17 11.94 3.14
CA TRP A 111 7.96 11.02 3.93
C TRP A 111 9.19 10.55 3.14
N ARG A 112 10.37 10.77 3.69
CA ARG A 112 11.59 10.09 3.25
C ARG A 112 11.74 8.84 4.10
N LEU A 113 11.46 7.71 3.50
CA LEU A 113 11.41 6.42 4.17
C LEU A 113 12.81 5.91 4.52
N PRO A 114 12.96 5.04 5.55
CA PRO A 114 14.26 4.50 5.95
C PRO A 114 14.99 3.73 4.84
N ASN A 115 14.25 3.12 3.91
CA ASN A 115 14.81 2.43 2.73
C ASN A 115 15.22 3.38 1.58
N GLY A 116 15.07 4.69 1.75
CA GLY A 116 15.39 5.70 0.74
C GLY A 116 14.25 6.07 -0.19
N ASN A 117 13.14 5.35 -0.16
CA ASN A 117 11.95 5.65 -0.96
C ASN A 117 11.25 6.91 -0.45
N GLN A 118 10.42 7.51 -1.29
CA GLN A 118 9.64 8.71 -0.96
C GLN A 118 8.15 8.42 -1.07
N LEU A 119 7.40 8.85 -0.09
CA LEU A 119 5.94 8.78 -0.07
C LEU A 119 5.35 10.17 0.18
N GLU A 120 4.63 10.68 -0.78
CA GLU A 120 3.88 11.94 -0.68
C GLU A 120 2.40 11.64 -0.39
N PHE A 121 1.77 12.53 0.37
CA PHE A 121 0.32 12.49 0.60
C PHE A 121 -0.33 13.71 -0.04
N GLY A 122 -1.37 13.47 -0.82
CA GLY A 122 -2.12 14.50 -1.51
C GLY A 122 -3.59 14.53 -1.11
N SER A 123 -4.23 15.68 -1.32
CA SER A 123 -5.69 15.82 -1.24
C SER A 123 -6.21 16.45 -2.51
N VAL A 124 -7.33 15.95 -3.00
CA VAL A 124 -8.03 16.48 -4.18
C VAL A 124 -9.49 16.67 -3.79
N GLN A 125 -9.77 17.80 -3.15
CA GLN A 125 -11.12 18.20 -2.74
C GLN A 125 -11.93 18.72 -3.91
N HIS A 126 -11.27 19.42 -4.83
CA HIS A 126 -11.87 20.04 -6.01
C HIS A 126 -11.12 19.63 -7.28
N GLU A 127 -11.78 19.71 -8.42
CA GLU A 127 -11.20 19.28 -9.71
C GLU A 127 -9.92 20.05 -10.08
N TYR A 128 -9.83 21.33 -9.74
CA TYR A 128 -8.63 22.13 -9.99
C TYR A 128 -7.43 21.78 -9.09
N ASP A 129 -7.64 21.05 -8.00
CA ASP A 129 -6.53 20.62 -7.13
C ASP A 129 -5.57 19.67 -7.83
N LYS A 130 -6.02 18.94 -8.86
CA LYS A 130 -5.19 18.06 -9.67
C LYS A 130 -4.03 18.79 -10.34
N GLU A 131 -4.20 20.07 -10.71
CA GLU A 131 -3.15 20.87 -11.33
C GLU A 131 -1.92 21.03 -10.44
N LYS A 132 -2.08 20.99 -9.11
CA LYS A 132 -0.98 21.03 -8.13
C LYS A 132 -0.02 19.85 -8.26
N TYR A 133 -0.49 18.74 -8.82
CA TYR A 133 0.25 17.50 -8.94
C TYR A 133 0.70 17.21 -10.38
N GLN A 134 0.29 18.04 -11.35
CA GLN A 134 0.74 17.91 -12.74
C GLN A 134 2.25 18.10 -12.85
N GLY A 135 2.88 17.30 -13.72
CA GLY A 135 4.32 17.35 -13.94
C GLY A 135 5.18 16.71 -12.84
N ARG A 136 4.58 16.17 -11.78
CA ARG A 136 5.31 15.41 -10.76
C ARG A 136 5.38 13.94 -11.15
N ALA A 137 6.59 13.45 -11.37
CA ALA A 137 6.82 12.05 -11.70
C ALA A 137 6.69 11.19 -10.44
N HIS A 138 5.70 10.29 -10.42
CA HIS A 138 5.53 9.24 -9.42
C HIS A 138 5.40 7.90 -10.13
N ASP A 139 5.96 6.84 -9.55
CA ASP A 139 5.87 5.47 -10.05
C ASP A 139 4.67 4.71 -9.45
N LEU A 140 4.04 5.26 -8.41
CA LEU A 140 2.74 4.85 -7.89
C LEU A 140 1.86 6.06 -7.61
N LYS A 141 0.63 6.03 -8.12
CA LYS A 141 -0.44 6.96 -7.75
C LYS A 141 -1.59 6.16 -7.14
N GLY A 142 -1.83 6.32 -5.86
CA GLY A 142 -2.88 5.62 -5.13
C GLY A 142 -4.01 6.53 -4.70
N PHE A 143 -5.25 6.06 -4.79
CA PHE A 143 -6.44 6.77 -4.31
C PHE A 143 -7.09 5.93 -3.21
N ASP A 144 -6.95 6.36 -1.97
CA ASP A 144 -7.61 5.70 -0.86
C ASP A 144 -9.04 6.25 -0.71
N GLU A 145 -10.01 5.35 -0.49
CA GLU A 145 -11.43 5.67 -0.48
C GLU A 145 -11.91 6.34 -1.79
N ILE A 146 -11.59 5.71 -2.92
CA ILE A 146 -11.86 6.24 -4.27
C ILE A 146 -13.32 6.63 -4.52
N THR A 147 -14.27 6.01 -3.82
CA THR A 147 -15.71 6.33 -3.90
C THR A 147 -16.05 7.74 -3.45
N HIS A 148 -15.17 8.39 -2.71
CA HIS A 148 -15.34 9.77 -2.28
C HIS A 148 -14.89 10.80 -3.34
N PHE A 149 -14.19 10.34 -4.39
CA PHE A 149 -13.72 11.21 -5.48
C PHE A 149 -14.74 11.32 -6.59
N THR A 150 -14.78 12.49 -7.24
CA THR A 150 -15.51 12.63 -8.49
C THR A 150 -14.72 12.05 -9.66
N ARG A 151 -15.39 11.60 -10.73
CA ARG A 151 -14.73 11.06 -11.92
C ARG A 151 -13.72 12.04 -12.52
N ALA A 152 -14.04 13.34 -12.52
CA ALA A 152 -13.16 14.38 -13.05
C ALA A 152 -11.91 14.61 -12.20
N SER A 153 -11.94 14.33 -10.89
CA SER A 153 -10.78 14.48 -10.02
C SER A 153 -9.78 13.33 -10.11
N ILE A 154 -10.18 12.20 -10.71
CA ILE A 154 -9.32 11.02 -10.88
C ILE A 154 -8.68 11.01 -12.28
N ALA A 155 -9.42 11.48 -13.29
CA ALA A 155 -8.94 11.53 -14.67
C ALA A 155 -7.84 12.56 -14.83
N SER A 156 -6.61 12.13 -14.99
CA SER A 156 -5.42 12.96 -15.26
C SER A 156 -4.44 12.21 -16.15
#